data_0a2ccdf1400a2aab1ec8ad4dc2ce4744
#
_entry.id   0a2ccdf1400a2aab1ec8ad4dc2ce4744
#
_cell.length_a   1.000
_cell.length_b   1.000
_cell.length_c   1.000
_cell.angle_alpha   90.00
_cell.angle_beta   90.00
_cell.angle_gamma   90.00
#
_symmetry.space_group_name_H-M   'P 1'
#
loop_
_entity.id
_entity.type
_entity.pdbx_description
1 polymer ?
#
loop_
_entity_poly.entity_id
_entity_poly.type
_entity_poly.pdbx_seq_one_letter_code
_entity_poly.pdbx_strand_id
1 'polypeptide(L)'
;MEVLQTIGGILVALVALMVMVVIHEAGHYTVGKLLKFKINEFAVGFGKAIFKKTKKNGEVFSLRLIPLGGYCAFEGEDEDSDNPDAFNNQKPWKRALVLISGALFNFISAILIIALTFTFYGDILPQSTVNSAFVSSESVFQADDFIMSIDGEEFSFFATDVKYELSDGKHTAVVKRRDENGSWQTITVEFEGSDYGFIQNSSYELYAYYMYKQGTPIEGYTQFDEEKYSEITDEKLAQNYLAVQKVIDKGNCITYRYIRARFNFFSAFGRAFGTAFRMVGMIISVFIGLFTGGTPISDLGGPVTVISMLGQSATLSLGTLMYFVCLISANLAVFNLLPIPSLDGSRLLFVIIEWIRGKPINRKIEGYIHFVGLIFVFAFAILVDLLKVF
;
A
#
# COMPACT_ATOMS: atom_id res chain seq x y z
N MET A 1 -25.04 -18.52 0.12
CA MET A 1 -24.12 -17.84 1.07
C MET A 1 -23.10 -16.95 0.34
N GLU A 2 -22.48 -17.40 -0.72
CA GLU A 2 -21.47 -16.65 -1.50
C GLU A 2 -21.96 -15.28 -2.01
N VAL A 3 -23.15 -15.19 -2.60
CA VAL A 3 -23.71 -13.92 -3.10
C VAL A 3 -23.88 -12.89 -1.98
N LEU A 4 -24.32 -13.31 -0.79
CA LEU A 4 -24.49 -12.42 0.36
C LEU A 4 -23.14 -11.92 0.91
N GLN A 5 -22.13 -12.80 0.91
CA GLN A 5 -20.75 -12.41 1.29
C GLN A 5 -20.16 -11.42 0.28
N THR A 6 -20.36 -11.65 -1.02
CA THR A 6 -19.90 -10.75 -2.08
C THR A 6 -20.55 -9.36 -1.95
N ILE A 7 -21.87 -9.30 -1.76
CA ILE A 7 -22.58 -8.03 -1.56
C ILE A 7 -22.09 -7.33 -0.29
N GLY A 8 -21.93 -8.08 0.81
CA GLY A 8 -21.38 -7.54 2.05
C GLY A 8 -19.98 -6.98 1.88
N GLY A 9 -19.10 -7.69 1.16
CA GLY A 9 -17.76 -7.23 0.83
C GLY A 9 -17.74 -5.95 0.02
N ILE A 10 -18.58 -5.84 -1.01
CA ILE A 10 -18.72 -4.63 -1.83
C ILE A 10 -19.17 -3.44 -0.97
N LEU A 11 -20.15 -3.63 -0.08
CA LEU A 11 -20.60 -2.57 0.81
C LEU A 11 -19.48 -2.09 1.75
N VAL A 12 -18.71 -3.01 2.32
CA VAL A 12 -17.54 -2.67 3.15
C VAL A 12 -16.49 -1.91 2.34
N ALA A 13 -16.22 -2.34 1.10
CA ALA A 13 -15.29 -1.66 0.20
C ALA A 13 -15.73 -0.22 -0.10
N LEU A 14 -16.99 0.00 -0.41
CA LEU A 14 -17.54 1.33 -0.68
C LEU A 14 -17.46 2.24 0.55
N VAL A 15 -17.76 1.71 1.74
CA VAL A 15 -17.61 2.45 3.00
C VAL A 15 -16.15 2.79 3.27
N ALA A 16 -15.23 1.86 3.06
CA ALA A 16 -13.79 2.12 3.25
C ALA A 16 -13.29 3.21 2.29
N LEU A 17 -13.65 3.16 1.01
CA LEU A 17 -13.33 4.19 0.03
C LEU A 17 -13.92 5.55 0.41
N MET A 18 -15.19 5.57 0.82
CA MET A 18 -15.83 6.80 1.29
C MET A 18 -15.09 7.42 2.47
N VAL A 19 -14.70 6.61 3.46
CA VAL A 19 -13.94 7.09 4.64
C VAL A 19 -12.60 7.70 4.22
N MET A 20 -11.87 7.08 3.30
CA MET A 20 -10.58 7.60 2.80
C MET A 20 -10.74 8.94 2.07
N VAL A 21 -11.80 9.08 1.26
CA VAL A 21 -12.09 10.36 0.61
C VAL A 21 -12.50 11.42 1.62
N VAL A 22 -13.34 11.07 2.61
CA VAL A 22 -13.73 12.01 3.68
C VAL A 22 -12.52 12.48 4.49
N ILE A 23 -11.54 11.61 4.75
CA ILE A 23 -10.27 11.98 5.40
C ILE A 23 -9.51 12.98 4.54
N HIS A 24 -9.44 12.76 3.22
CA HIS A 24 -8.86 13.70 2.27
C HIS A 24 -9.51 15.08 2.33
N GLU A 25 -10.83 15.12 2.19
CA GLU A 25 -11.61 16.36 2.26
C GLU A 25 -11.50 17.06 3.63
N ALA A 26 -11.40 16.28 4.71
CA ALA A 26 -11.16 16.81 6.05
C ALA A 26 -9.79 17.51 6.18
N GLY A 27 -8.80 17.11 5.36
CA GLY A 27 -7.53 17.82 5.24
C GLY A 27 -7.72 19.23 4.70
N HIS A 28 -8.37 19.37 3.54
CA HIS A 28 -8.71 20.65 2.94
C HIS A 28 -9.52 21.54 3.89
N TYR A 29 -10.55 20.95 4.46
CA TYR A 29 -11.42 21.64 5.43
C TYR A 29 -10.65 22.16 6.63
N THR A 30 -9.81 21.32 7.25
CA THR A 30 -9.09 21.66 8.49
C THR A 30 -8.10 22.79 8.24
N VAL A 31 -7.25 22.65 7.19
CA VAL A 31 -6.24 23.64 6.87
C VAL A 31 -6.87 24.92 6.29
N GLY A 32 -7.93 24.78 5.48
CA GLY A 32 -8.70 25.91 4.99
C GLY A 32 -9.27 26.76 6.14
N LYS A 33 -9.81 26.09 7.16
CA LYS A 33 -10.34 26.77 8.36
C LYS A 33 -9.24 27.44 9.19
N LEU A 34 -8.12 26.77 9.41
CA LEU A 34 -6.97 27.33 10.13
C LEU A 34 -6.42 28.57 9.45
N LEU A 35 -6.39 28.59 8.12
CA LEU A 35 -5.89 29.70 7.30
C LEU A 35 -6.96 30.76 6.98
N LYS A 36 -8.18 30.61 7.54
CA LYS A 36 -9.33 31.52 7.43
C LYS A 36 -9.91 31.66 6.02
N PHE A 37 -9.90 30.55 5.25
CA PHE A 37 -10.64 30.52 3.99
C PHE A 37 -12.16 30.46 4.24
N LYS A 38 -12.92 31.07 3.34
CA LYS A 38 -14.37 30.94 3.35
C LYS A 38 -14.77 29.61 2.73
N ILE A 39 -15.30 28.73 3.58
CA ILE A 39 -15.83 27.42 3.19
C ILE A 39 -17.33 27.53 3.03
N ASN A 40 -17.83 27.15 1.85
CA ASN A 40 -19.26 27.13 1.54
C ASN A 40 -19.91 25.84 2.01
N GLU A 41 -19.32 24.70 1.70
CA GLU A 41 -19.88 23.40 2.04
C GLU A 41 -18.80 22.36 2.28
N PHE A 42 -19.01 21.51 3.29
CA PHE A 42 -18.33 20.23 3.46
C PHE A 42 -19.37 19.12 3.29
N ALA A 43 -19.22 18.32 2.26
CA ALA A 43 -20.18 17.27 1.90
C ALA A 43 -19.57 15.87 1.98
N VAL A 44 -20.31 14.94 2.57
CA VAL A 44 -20.02 13.50 2.52
C VAL A 44 -20.98 12.88 1.52
N GLY A 45 -20.43 12.31 0.44
CA GLY A 45 -21.19 11.76 -0.67
C GLY A 45 -21.58 12.77 -1.75
N PHE A 46 -22.33 12.31 -2.74
CA PHE A 46 -22.83 13.10 -3.87
C PHE A 46 -24.35 13.01 -4.01
N GLY A 47 -24.91 13.84 -4.89
CA GLY A 47 -26.33 13.85 -5.21
C GLY A 47 -27.18 14.64 -4.20
N LYS A 48 -28.45 14.24 -3.99
CA LYS A 48 -29.39 14.94 -3.12
C LYS A 48 -28.99 14.82 -1.65
N ALA A 49 -28.99 15.95 -0.92
CA ALA A 49 -28.69 15.93 0.53
C ALA A 49 -29.81 15.21 1.31
N ILE A 50 -29.42 14.19 2.08
CA ILE A 50 -30.28 13.49 3.04
C ILE A 50 -30.34 14.28 4.35
N PHE A 51 -29.20 14.84 4.75
CA PHE A 51 -29.06 15.68 5.92
C PHE A 51 -28.28 16.94 5.55
N LYS A 52 -28.72 18.09 6.06
CA LYS A 52 -28.07 19.39 5.83
C LYS A 52 -28.13 20.21 7.11
N LYS A 53 -26.98 20.73 7.55
CA LYS A 53 -26.88 21.62 8.70
C LYS A 53 -26.09 22.88 8.32
N THR A 54 -26.69 24.03 8.38
CA THR A 54 -26.04 25.32 8.15
C THR A 54 -25.56 25.89 9.48
N LYS A 55 -24.29 26.26 9.58
CA LYS A 55 -23.70 26.95 10.73
C LYS A 55 -24.01 28.43 10.70
N LYS A 56 -23.81 29.12 11.83
CA LYS A 56 -24.06 30.57 11.96
C LYS A 56 -23.25 31.45 11.00
N ASN A 57 -22.08 30.95 10.55
CA ASN A 57 -21.19 31.62 9.59
C ASN A 57 -21.56 31.34 8.12
N GLY A 58 -22.70 30.66 7.86
CA GLY A 58 -23.16 30.31 6.52
C GLY A 58 -22.58 28.99 5.96
N GLU A 59 -21.58 28.42 6.61
CA GLU A 59 -20.97 27.13 6.21
C GLU A 59 -21.99 25.99 6.32
N VAL A 60 -22.05 25.15 5.31
CA VAL A 60 -22.98 24.02 5.24
C VAL A 60 -22.22 22.71 5.46
N PHE A 61 -22.74 21.85 6.31
CA PHE A 61 -22.37 20.44 6.38
C PHE A 61 -23.52 19.60 5.79
N SER A 62 -23.22 18.70 4.87
CA SER A 62 -24.23 17.83 4.27
C SER A 62 -23.79 16.39 4.19
N LEU A 63 -24.77 15.49 4.38
CA LEU A 63 -24.68 14.07 4.05
C LEU A 63 -25.58 13.81 2.85
N ARG A 64 -25.03 13.17 1.81
CA ARG A 64 -25.70 13.01 0.52
C ARG A 64 -25.99 11.55 0.19
N LEU A 65 -26.91 11.31 -0.71
CA LEU A 65 -27.49 9.99 -1.01
C LEU A 65 -26.48 8.97 -1.55
N ILE A 66 -25.54 9.41 -2.39
CA ILE A 66 -24.58 8.52 -3.06
C ILE A 66 -23.30 8.51 -2.23
N PRO A 67 -22.97 7.39 -1.54
CA PRO A 67 -21.81 7.32 -0.62
C PRO A 67 -20.49 7.07 -1.39
N LEU A 68 -20.28 7.77 -2.49
CA LEU A 68 -19.09 7.65 -3.34
C LEU A 68 -18.31 8.95 -3.29
N GLY A 69 -17.54 9.16 -2.23
CA GLY A 69 -16.68 10.34 -2.11
C GLY A 69 -17.23 11.45 -1.22
N GLY A 70 -16.81 12.67 -1.50
CA GLY A 70 -17.17 13.89 -0.79
C GLY A 70 -16.53 15.10 -1.46
N TYR A 71 -16.72 16.28 -0.90
CA TYR A 71 -16.05 17.50 -1.33
C TYR A 71 -16.01 18.57 -0.24
N CYS A 72 -15.01 19.43 -0.32
CA CYS A 72 -14.90 20.65 0.46
C CYS A 72 -14.93 21.86 -0.50
N ALA A 73 -16.05 22.54 -0.62
CA ALA A 73 -16.21 23.66 -1.54
C ALA A 73 -15.79 24.97 -0.86
N PHE A 74 -14.81 25.65 -1.45
CA PHE A 74 -14.40 26.99 -1.05
C PHE A 74 -15.08 28.04 -1.91
N GLU A 75 -15.41 29.19 -1.29
CA GLU A 75 -15.90 30.35 -2.03
C GLU A 75 -14.81 30.87 -2.97
N GLY A 76 -15.17 31.20 -4.20
CA GLY A 76 -14.24 31.75 -5.18
C GLY A 76 -13.19 30.78 -5.69
N GLU A 77 -13.42 29.46 -5.59
CA GLU A 77 -12.53 28.44 -6.14
C GLU A 77 -12.72 28.29 -7.65
N ASP A 78 -13.97 28.10 -8.08
CA ASP A 78 -14.34 27.89 -9.49
C ASP A 78 -14.92 29.17 -10.13
N GLU A 79 -15.41 30.11 -9.33
CA GLU A 79 -16.04 31.37 -9.78
C GLU A 79 -15.34 32.57 -9.12
N ASP A 80 -15.53 33.76 -9.72
CA ASP A 80 -15.02 34.99 -9.14
C ASP A 80 -15.83 35.40 -7.91
N SER A 81 -15.16 35.90 -6.87
CA SER A 81 -15.76 36.41 -5.65
C SER A 81 -15.03 37.67 -5.20
N ASP A 82 -15.78 38.66 -4.72
CA ASP A 82 -15.24 39.87 -4.11
C ASP A 82 -14.84 39.68 -2.64
N ASN A 83 -15.12 38.50 -2.07
CA ASN A 83 -14.79 38.17 -0.69
C ASN A 83 -13.25 38.06 -0.54
N PRO A 84 -12.60 38.82 0.35
CA PRO A 84 -11.17 38.70 0.58
C PRO A 84 -10.73 37.33 1.11
N ASP A 85 -11.64 36.58 1.75
CA ASP A 85 -11.39 35.25 2.28
C ASP A 85 -11.70 34.13 1.26
N ALA A 86 -12.13 34.49 0.04
CA ALA A 86 -12.35 33.55 -1.05
C ALA A 86 -11.03 32.91 -1.50
N PHE A 87 -11.09 31.67 -1.96
CA PHE A 87 -9.94 30.82 -2.28
C PHE A 87 -8.93 31.52 -3.20
N ASN A 88 -9.40 32.05 -4.31
CA ASN A 88 -8.54 32.69 -5.31
C ASN A 88 -8.03 34.09 -4.92
N ASN A 89 -8.60 34.71 -3.88
CA ASN A 89 -8.16 35.99 -3.35
C ASN A 89 -7.10 35.85 -2.25
N GLN A 90 -6.87 34.62 -1.77
CA GLN A 90 -5.84 34.34 -0.78
C GLN A 90 -4.45 34.20 -1.42
N LYS A 91 -3.41 34.45 -0.59
CA LYS A 91 -2.02 34.34 -1.01
C LYS A 91 -1.70 32.93 -1.56
N PRO A 92 -0.90 32.79 -2.64
CA PRO A 92 -0.60 31.50 -3.26
C PRO A 92 -0.09 30.44 -2.28
N TRP A 93 0.79 30.80 -1.34
CA TRP A 93 1.30 29.83 -0.36
C TRP A 93 0.20 29.23 0.55
N LYS A 94 -0.84 30.00 0.91
CA LYS A 94 -1.96 29.50 1.69
C LYS A 94 -2.80 28.50 0.86
N ARG A 95 -3.04 28.85 -0.40
CA ARG A 95 -3.76 27.99 -1.35
C ARG A 95 -3.00 26.68 -1.57
N ALA A 96 -1.67 26.76 -1.74
CA ALA A 96 -0.82 25.57 -1.85
C ALA A 96 -0.93 24.67 -0.62
N LEU A 97 -0.90 25.22 0.62
CA LEU A 97 -1.06 24.44 1.84
C LEU A 97 -2.42 23.75 1.93
N VAL A 98 -3.50 24.42 1.52
CA VAL A 98 -4.84 23.79 1.47
C VAL A 98 -4.83 22.62 0.47
N LEU A 99 -4.30 22.80 -0.75
CA LEU A 99 -4.27 21.75 -1.78
C LEU A 99 -3.42 20.54 -1.38
N ILE A 100 -2.29 20.75 -0.68
CA ILE A 100 -1.45 19.65 -0.19
C ILE A 100 -2.13 18.90 0.97
N SER A 101 -2.96 19.58 1.75
CA SER A 101 -3.47 19.03 3.02
C SER A 101 -4.37 17.80 2.87
N GLY A 102 -5.12 17.68 1.78
CA GLY A 102 -5.91 16.47 1.51
C GLY A 102 -5.03 15.23 1.39
N ALA A 103 -4.00 15.32 0.56
CA ALA A 103 -3.02 14.25 0.40
C ALA A 103 -2.24 13.96 1.69
N LEU A 104 -1.86 14.99 2.45
CA LEU A 104 -1.17 14.85 3.72
C LEU A 104 -2.02 14.11 4.76
N PHE A 105 -3.32 14.38 4.85
CA PHE A 105 -4.22 13.69 5.75
C PHE A 105 -4.38 12.21 5.38
N ASN A 106 -4.44 11.88 4.11
CA ASN A 106 -4.42 10.49 3.65
C ASN A 106 -3.10 9.80 4.01
N PHE A 107 -1.96 10.46 3.83
CA PHE A 107 -0.66 9.89 4.22
C PHE A 107 -0.56 9.65 5.73
N ILE A 108 -0.97 10.63 6.55
CA ILE A 108 -1.00 10.48 8.03
C ILE A 108 -1.96 9.34 8.42
N SER A 109 -3.14 9.26 7.80
CA SER A 109 -4.10 8.19 8.09
C SER A 109 -3.54 6.81 7.71
N ALA A 110 -2.81 6.70 6.60
CA ALA A 110 -2.13 5.47 6.22
C ALA A 110 -1.14 5.02 7.32
N ILE A 111 -0.28 5.92 7.81
CA ILE A 111 0.65 5.63 8.92
C ILE A 111 -0.11 5.13 10.16
N LEU A 112 -1.19 5.82 10.56
CA LEU A 112 -1.97 5.44 11.73
C LEU A 112 -2.65 4.07 11.55
N ILE A 113 -3.23 3.81 10.39
CA ILE A 113 -3.88 2.53 10.07
C ILE A 113 -2.84 1.40 10.07
N ILE A 114 -1.65 1.60 9.48
CA ILE A 114 -0.55 0.63 9.51
C ILE A 114 -0.12 0.35 10.95
N ALA A 115 0.09 1.39 11.76
CA ALA A 115 0.50 1.24 13.16
C ALA A 115 -0.51 0.43 13.98
N LEU A 116 -1.81 0.73 13.81
CA LEU A 116 -2.87 -0.03 14.46
C LEU A 116 -2.92 -1.48 13.94
N THR A 117 -2.76 -1.66 12.63
CA THR A 117 -2.73 -2.99 12.02
C THR A 117 -1.58 -3.83 12.56
N PHE A 118 -0.36 -3.28 12.62
CA PHE A 118 0.80 -3.99 13.16
C PHE A 118 0.67 -4.28 14.67
N THR A 119 -0.04 -3.43 15.40
CA THR A 119 -0.30 -3.64 16.83
C THR A 119 -1.30 -4.76 17.06
N PHE A 120 -2.45 -4.74 16.38
CA PHE A 120 -3.56 -5.65 16.67
C PHE A 120 -3.53 -6.93 15.84
N TYR A 121 -3.12 -6.85 14.57
CA TYR A 121 -3.11 -7.98 13.64
C TYR A 121 -1.70 -8.47 13.31
N GLY A 122 -0.66 -7.69 13.60
CA GLY A 122 0.74 -8.01 13.31
C GLY A 122 1.15 -7.63 11.90
N ASP A 123 2.46 -7.48 11.67
CA ASP A 123 3.09 -7.38 10.36
C ASP A 123 3.38 -8.77 9.81
N ILE A 124 3.42 -8.95 8.51
CA ILE A 124 3.80 -10.22 7.88
C ILE A 124 5.30 -10.20 7.65
N LEU A 125 5.99 -11.05 8.40
CA LEU A 125 7.44 -11.17 8.37
C LEU A 125 7.87 -12.61 8.04
N PRO A 126 9.01 -12.79 7.36
CA PRO A 126 9.61 -14.09 7.24
C PRO A 126 10.08 -14.58 8.61
N GLN A 127 9.57 -15.73 9.03
CA GLN A 127 10.04 -16.46 10.21
C GLN A 127 10.87 -17.64 9.76
N SER A 128 12.11 -17.74 10.25
CA SER A 128 12.98 -18.85 9.93
C SER A 128 12.41 -20.16 10.49
N THR A 129 12.48 -21.21 9.66
CA THR A 129 12.14 -22.57 10.04
C THR A 129 13.38 -23.44 9.84
N VAL A 130 14.44 -23.16 10.57
CA VAL A 130 15.74 -23.81 10.40
C VAL A 130 15.59 -25.32 10.39
N ASN A 131 15.89 -25.93 9.25
CA ASN A 131 15.96 -27.38 9.13
C ASN A 131 17.42 -27.79 9.38
N SER A 132 17.67 -28.51 10.47
CA SER A 132 18.99 -28.96 10.89
C SER A 132 19.75 -29.77 9.83
N ALA A 133 19.05 -30.32 8.83
CA ALA A 133 19.70 -31.08 7.75
C ALA A 133 20.53 -30.20 6.78
N PHE A 134 20.26 -28.88 6.72
CA PHE A 134 20.85 -27.96 5.77
C PHE A 134 21.45 -26.68 6.41
N VAL A 135 21.58 -26.68 7.73
CA VAL A 135 22.12 -25.54 8.49
C VAL A 135 23.15 -26.04 9.48
N SER A 136 24.33 -25.44 9.45
CA SER A 136 25.41 -25.78 10.38
C SER A 136 25.02 -25.42 11.83
N SER A 137 25.63 -26.09 12.80
CA SER A 137 25.46 -25.76 14.22
C SER A 137 26.00 -24.36 14.58
N GLU A 138 26.80 -23.76 13.71
CA GLU A 138 27.39 -22.43 13.87
C GLU A 138 26.57 -21.32 13.16
N SER A 139 25.39 -21.66 12.63
CA SER A 139 24.53 -20.68 11.97
C SER A 139 24.17 -19.52 12.89
N VAL A 140 24.28 -18.30 12.38
CA VAL A 140 23.86 -17.08 13.09
C VAL A 140 22.33 -16.95 13.16
N PHE A 141 21.58 -17.64 12.28
CA PHE A 141 20.13 -17.71 12.32
C PHE A 141 19.67 -18.92 13.14
N GLN A 142 18.63 -18.72 13.93
CA GLN A 142 18.00 -19.76 14.75
C GLN A 142 16.56 -20.03 14.29
N ALA A 143 16.02 -21.18 14.68
CA ALA A 143 14.60 -21.46 14.46
C ALA A 143 13.74 -20.40 15.16
N ASP A 144 12.62 -20.05 14.52
CA ASP A 144 11.67 -19.04 14.97
C ASP A 144 12.18 -17.57 14.99
N ASP A 145 13.37 -17.29 14.47
CA ASP A 145 13.78 -15.91 14.24
C ASP A 145 12.84 -15.21 13.23
N PHE A 146 12.36 -14.04 13.58
CA PHE A 146 11.74 -13.16 12.60
C PHE A 146 12.82 -12.32 11.93
N ILE A 147 12.98 -12.47 10.63
CA ILE A 147 13.89 -11.65 9.84
C ILE A 147 13.20 -10.29 9.58
N MET A 148 13.74 -9.24 10.21
CA MET A 148 13.16 -7.90 10.15
C MET A 148 13.67 -7.12 8.94
N SER A 149 14.96 -7.28 8.64
CA SER A 149 15.63 -6.64 7.50
C SER A 149 16.92 -7.39 7.15
N ILE A 150 17.34 -7.24 5.89
CA ILE A 150 18.68 -7.61 5.43
C ILE A 150 19.28 -6.38 4.75
N ASP A 151 20.50 -5.98 5.11
CA ASP A 151 21.22 -4.81 4.62
C ASP A 151 20.40 -3.50 4.66
N GLY A 152 19.58 -3.36 5.69
CA GLY A 152 18.70 -2.21 5.88
C GLY A 152 17.39 -2.26 5.08
N GLU A 153 17.22 -3.23 4.17
CA GLU A 153 15.93 -3.48 3.51
C GLU A 153 14.99 -4.21 4.48
N GLU A 154 13.98 -3.52 4.99
CA GLU A 154 13.02 -4.08 5.93
C GLU A 154 11.97 -4.93 5.23
N PHE A 155 11.65 -6.08 5.80
CA PHE A 155 10.51 -6.92 5.40
C PHE A 155 9.22 -6.42 6.05
N SER A 156 8.14 -6.48 5.30
CA SER A 156 6.79 -6.17 5.77
C SER A 156 5.77 -6.83 4.83
N PHE A 157 4.49 -6.75 5.15
CA PHE A 157 3.42 -7.22 4.26
C PHE A 157 3.55 -6.73 2.81
N PHE A 158 4.09 -5.53 2.60
CA PHE A 158 4.24 -4.91 1.28
C PHE A 158 5.64 -5.08 0.66
N ALA A 159 6.56 -5.75 1.37
CA ALA A 159 7.91 -6.01 0.91
C ALA A 159 8.33 -7.38 1.43
N THR A 160 7.84 -8.42 0.76
CA THR A 160 7.99 -9.82 1.19
C THR A 160 9.07 -10.56 0.41
N ASP A 161 9.71 -9.92 -0.58
CA ASP A 161 10.71 -10.58 -1.41
C ASP A 161 12.07 -10.64 -0.70
N VAL A 162 12.32 -11.74 -0.04
CA VAL A 162 13.69 -12.09 0.38
C VAL A 162 14.43 -12.56 -0.86
N LYS A 163 15.50 -11.87 -1.25
CA LYS A 163 16.32 -12.29 -2.38
C LYS A 163 16.92 -13.68 -2.08
N TYR A 164 16.64 -14.65 -2.94
CA TYR A 164 17.17 -16.01 -2.82
C TYR A 164 18.69 -16.06 -2.94
N GLU A 165 19.29 -15.13 -3.71
CA GLU A 165 20.71 -15.03 -3.93
C GLU A 165 21.20 -13.67 -3.43
N LEU A 166 21.94 -13.71 -2.31
CA LEU A 166 22.73 -12.58 -1.86
C LEU A 166 24.04 -12.58 -2.63
N SER A 167 24.61 -11.39 -2.87
CA SER A 167 25.95 -11.24 -3.41
C SER A 167 26.98 -11.85 -2.44
N ASP A 168 28.16 -12.22 -2.95
CA ASP A 168 29.27 -12.58 -2.08
C ASP A 168 29.69 -11.36 -1.25
N GLY A 169 30.12 -11.63 0.00
CA GLY A 169 30.56 -10.60 0.94
C GLY A 169 29.73 -10.56 2.21
N LYS A 170 30.07 -9.59 3.06
CA LYS A 170 29.43 -9.42 4.39
C LYS A 170 28.05 -8.77 4.25
N HIS A 171 27.11 -9.37 4.92
CA HIS A 171 25.74 -8.89 5.04
C HIS A 171 25.34 -8.74 6.50
N THR A 172 24.36 -7.91 6.76
CA THR A 172 23.80 -7.71 8.09
C THR A 172 22.29 -8.00 8.05
N ALA A 173 21.81 -8.78 9.00
CA ALA A 173 20.39 -8.96 9.21
C ALA A 173 19.98 -8.49 10.60
N VAL A 174 18.84 -7.83 10.68
CA VAL A 174 18.16 -7.54 11.94
C VAL A 174 17.12 -8.62 12.15
N VAL A 175 17.23 -9.36 13.24
CA VAL A 175 16.30 -10.43 13.58
C VAL A 175 15.65 -10.17 14.94
N LYS A 176 14.41 -10.59 15.09
CA LYS A 176 13.69 -10.60 16.34
C LYS A 176 13.66 -12.03 16.86
N ARG A 177 14.37 -12.28 17.96
CA ARG A 177 14.63 -13.59 18.56
C ARG A 177 14.06 -13.66 19.96
N ARG A 178 13.62 -14.84 20.39
CA ARG A 178 13.29 -15.08 21.80
C ARG A 178 14.55 -15.34 22.61
N ASP A 179 14.65 -14.66 23.76
CA ASP A 179 15.67 -14.98 24.75
C ASP A 179 15.30 -16.23 25.58
N GLU A 180 16.19 -16.65 26.48
CA GLU A 180 15.97 -17.81 27.33
C GLU A 180 14.76 -17.67 28.26
N ASN A 181 14.31 -16.45 28.54
CA ASN A 181 13.13 -16.14 29.36
C ASN A 181 11.84 -16.06 28.52
N GLY A 182 11.92 -16.31 27.20
CA GLY A 182 10.81 -16.23 26.27
C GLY A 182 10.43 -14.81 25.83
N SER A 183 11.21 -13.80 26.21
CA SER A 183 10.99 -12.41 25.82
C SER A 183 11.60 -12.12 24.45
N TRP A 184 10.93 -11.28 23.65
CA TRP A 184 11.42 -10.92 22.33
C TRP A 184 12.48 -9.82 22.43
N GLN A 185 13.65 -10.06 21.84
CA GLN A 185 14.70 -9.07 21.65
C GLN A 185 15.03 -8.89 20.17
N THR A 186 15.47 -7.70 19.82
CA THR A 186 15.94 -7.39 18.46
C THR A 186 17.45 -7.40 18.47
N ILE A 187 18.06 -8.22 17.63
CA ILE A 187 19.51 -8.36 17.51
C ILE A 187 19.94 -8.18 16.06
N THR A 188 21.15 -7.72 15.85
CA THR A 188 21.80 -7.66 14.55
C THR A 188 22.77 -8.81 14.43
N VAL A 189 22.71 -9.56 13.35
CA VAL A 189 23.63 -10.66 13.02
C VAL A 189 24.37 -10.32 11.73
N GLU A 190 25.66 -10.67 11.68
CA GLU A 190 26.50 -10.55 10.49
C GLU A 190 26.75 -11.93 9.90
N PHE A 191 26.78 -12.04 8.59
CA PHE A 191 26.99 -13.29 7.87
C PHE A 191 27.61 -13.06 6.48
N GLU A 192 28.26 -14.10 5.92
CA GLU A 192 28.80 -14.05 4.57
C GLU A 192 27.73 -14.55 3.56
N GLY A 193 27.47 -13.79 2.51
CA GLY A 193 26.47 -14.12 1.49
C GLY A 193 26.81 -15.37 0.67
N SER A 194 28.10 -15.75 0.60
CA SER A 194 28.55 -17.03 0.03
C SER A 194 28.04 -18.25 0.79
N ASP A 195 27.88 -18.11 2.14
CA ASP A 195 27.64 -19.24 3.04
C ASP A 195 26.15 -19.40 3.40
N TYR A 196 25.32 -18.42 3.06
CA TYR A 196 23.90 -18.39 3.41
C TYR A 196 23.00 -18.20 2.21
N GLY A 197 21.87 -18.88 2.24
CA GLY A 197 20.77 -18.64 1.32
C GLY A 197 19.43 -18.80 2.00
N PHE A 198 18.41 -18.16 1.43
CA PHE A 198 17.07 -18.10 2.02
C PHE A 198 16.06 -18.70 1.04
N ILE A 199 15.21 -19.60 1.52
CA ILE A 199 14.20 -20.29 0.71
C ILE A 199 12.85 -20.27 1.43
N GLN A 200 11.81 -19.88 0.70
CA GLN A 200 10.45 -20.01 1.21
C GLN A 200 10.08 -21.52 1.36
N ASN A 201 9.42 -21.87 2.45
CA ASN A 201 9.02 -23.26 2.73
C ASN A 201 8.24 -23.90 1.59
N SER A 202 7.38 -23.15 0.89
CA SER A 202 6.65 -23.67 -0.27
C SER A 202 7.56 -24.11 -1.42
N SER A 203 8.64 -23.36 -1.69
CA SER A 203 9.63 -23.74 -2.69
C SER A 203 10.47 -24.93 -2.22
N TYR A 204 10.75 -25.01 -0.93
CA TYR A 204 11.43 -26.16 -0.34
C TYR A 204 10.56 -27.42 -0.34
N GLU A 205 9.27 -27.32 -0.05
CA GLU A 205 8.33 -28.43 -0.18
C GLU A 205 8.27 -28.95 -1.63
N LEU A 206 8.28 -28.03 -2.61
CA LEU A 206 8.28 -28.37 -4.01
C LEU A 206 9.59 -29.07 -4.45
N TYR A 207 10.72 -28.63 -3.92
CA TYR A 207 12.01 -29.32 -4.07
C TYR A 207 11.97 -30.74 -3.48
N ALA A 208 11.45 -30.87 -2.26
CA ALA A 208 11.31 -32.17 -1.61
C ALA A 208 10.37 -33.11 -2.37
N TYR A 209 9.29 -32.58 -2.95
CA TYR A 209 8.38 -33.34 -3.82
C TYR A 209 9.09 -33.82 -5.10
N TYR A 210 9.91 -32.97 -5.74
CA TYR A 210 10.71 -33.39 -6.88
C TYR A 210 11.66 -34.55 -6.51
N MET A 211 12.37 -34.45 -5.39
CA MET A 211 13.27 -35.50 -4.90
C MET A 211 12.50 -36.80 -4.59
N TYR A 212 11.30 -36.71 -4.02
CA TYR A 212 10.41 -37.87 -3.80
C TYR A 212 10.04 -38.54 -5.14
N LYS A 213 9.66 -37.79 -6.17
CA LYS A 213 9.39 -38.33 -7.53
C LYS A 213 10.61 -39.02 -8.15
N GLN A 214 11.82 -38.56 -7.83
CA GLN A 214 13.07 -39.19 -8.30
C GLN A 214 13.50 -40.42 -7.46
N GLY A 215 12.72 -40.83 -6.46
CA GLY A 215 13.01 -41.95 -5.60
C GLY A 215 14.06 -41.69 -4.51
N THR A 216 14.37 -40.43 -4.25
CA THR A 216 15.33 -40.00 -3.21
C THR A 216 14.66 -39.05 -2.21
N PRO A 217 13.67 -39.52 -1.43
CA PRO A 217 12.94 -38.66 -0.51
C PRO A 217 13.85 -38.08 0.59
N ILE A 218 13.56 -36.83 0.98
CA ILE A 218 14.26 -36.13 2.04
C ILE A 218 13.62 -36.49 3.38
N GLU A 219 14.43 -36.54 4.42
CA GLU A 219 13.95 -36.77 5.80
C GLU A 219 12.87 -35.73 6.17
N GLY A 220 11.75 -36.19 6.72
CA GLY A 220 10.57 -35.37 7.02
C GLY A 220 9.62 -35.14 5.83
N TYR A 221 10.01 -35.54 4.60
CA TYR A 221 9.22 -35.40 3.37
C TYR A 221 9.15 -36.73 2.61
N THR A 222 8.62 -37.75 3.26
CA THR A 222 8.55 -39.12 2.71
C THR A 222 7.21 -39.47 2.07
N GLN A 223 6.19 -38.64 2.29
CA GLN A 223 4.85 -38.80 1.74
C GLN A 223 4.30 -37.47 1.27
N PHE A 224 3.63 -37.46 0.13
CA PHE A 224 3.02 -36.28 -0.45
C PHE A 224 1.59 -36.56 -0.92
N ASP A 225 0.72 -35.59 -0.78
CA ASP A 225 -0.58 -35.58 -1.43
C ASP A 225 -0.36 -35.14 -2.89
N GLU A 226 -0.36 -36.11 -3.80
CA GLU A 226 -0.08 -35.88 -5.22
C GLU A 226 -1.13 -34.97 -5.88
N GLU A 227 -2.37 -34.93 -5.37
CA GLU A 227 -3.42 -34.05 -5.88
C GLU A 227 -3.05 -32.57 -5.71
N LYS A 228 -2.39 -32.21 -4.60
CA LYS A 228 -1.89 -30.86 -4.32
C LYS A 228 -0.91 -30.35 -5.38
N TYR A 229 -0.18 -31.24 -6.06
CA TYR A 229 0.88 -30.90 -6.99
C TYR A 229 0.55 -31.27 -8.45
N SER A 230 -0.67 -31.74 -8.71
CA SER A 230 -1.10 -32.25 -10.02
C SER A 230 -1.07 -31.20 -11.15
N GLU A 231 -1.26 -29.93 -10.80
CA GLU A 231 -1.25 -28.82 -11.78
C GLU A 231 0.16 -28.29 -12.08
N ILE A 232 1.20 -28.77 -11.38
CA ILE A 232 2.56 -28.26 -11.54
C ILE A 232 3.27 -29.08 -12.61
N THR A 233 3.73 -28.41 -13.67
CA THR A 233 4.45 -29.06 -14.77
C THR A 233 5.83 -29.56 -14.32
N ASP A 234 6.31 -30.65 -14.94
CA ASP A 234 7.65 -31.19 -14.64
C ASP A 234 8.78 -30.18 -14.94
N GLU A 235 8.58 -29.30 -15.92
CA GLU A 235 9.53 -28.20 -16.20
C GLU A 235 9.62 -27.22 -15.01
N LYS A 236 8.48 -26.83 -14.43
CA LYS A 236 8.42 -25.93 -13.28
C LYS A 236 9.02 -26.57 -12.03
N LEU A 237 8.80 -27.89 -11.85
CA LEU A 237 9.45 -28.68 -10.79
C LEU A 237 10.97 -28.69 -10.94
N ALA A 238 11.48 -28.95 -12.16
CA ALA A 238 12.91 -28.98 -12.43
C ALA A 238 13.58 -27.61 -12.26
N GLN A 239 12.93 -26.52 -12.70
CA GLN A 239 13.41 -25.15 -12.48
C GLN A 239 13.49 -24.82 -10.98
N ASN A 240 12.45 -25.14 -10.20
CA ASN A 240 12.46 -24.96 -8.75
C ASN A 240 13.56 -25.78 -8.08
N TYR A 241 13.75 -27.05 -8.51
CA TYR A 241 14.83 -27.90 -8.01
C TYR A 241 16.19 -27.25 -8.18
N LEU A 242 16.52 -26.77 -9.38
CA LEU A 242 17.80 -26.13 -9.67
C LEU A 242 18.01 -24.86 -8.85
N ALA A 243 16.96 -24.05 -8.69
CA ALA A 243 17.03 -22.82 -7.90
C ALA A 243 17.27 -23.12 -6.41
N VAL A 244 16.57 -24.10 -5.85
CA VAL A 244 16.72 -24.50 -4.43
C VAL A 244 18.07 -25.17 -4.18
N GLN A 245 18.53 -26.04 -5.11
CA GLN A 245 19.81 -26.73 -4.98
C GLN A 245 21.00 -25.76 -4.89
N LYS A 246 21.00 -24.70 -5.69
CA LYS A 246 22.02 -23.64 -5.61
C LYS A 246 22.11 -22.98 -4.24
N VAL A 247 20.98 -22.86 -3.55
CA VAL A 247 20.94 -22.26 -2.22
C VAL A 247 21.39 -23.27 -1.15
N ILE A 248 21.02 -24.54 -1.30
CA ILE A 248 21.51 -25.63 -0.42
C ILE A 248 23.03 -25.76 -0.51
N ASP A 249 23.59 -25.65 -1.70
CA ASP A 249 25.02 -25.77 -1.95
C ASP A 249 25.87 -24.68 -1.27
N LYS A 250 25.25 -23.57 -0.81
CA LYS A 250 25.93 -22.55 0.00
C LYS A 250 26.28 -22.98 1.43
N GLY A 251 25.71 -24.08 1.91
CA GLY A 251 26.03 -24.67 3.22
C GLY A 251 25.06 -24.30 4.34
N ASN A 252 24.49 -23.08 4.35
CA ASN A 252 23.44 -22.70 5.30
C ASN A 252 22.19 -22.27 4.55
N CYS A 253 21.27 -23.19 4.33
CA CYS A 253 19.99 -22.95 3.71
C CYS A 253 18.94 -22.63 4.78
N ILE A 254 18.61 -21.35 4.92
CA ILE A 254 17.59 -20.88 5.86
C ILE A 254 16.22 -20.98 5.19
N THR A 255 15.43 -21.96 5.60
CA THR A 255 14.03 -22.02 5.19
C THR A 255 13.20 -21.04 6.02
N TYR A 256 12.19 -20.40 5.41
CA TYR A 256 11.32 -19.46 6.10
C TYR A 256 9.87 -19.56 5.61
N ARG A 257 8.97 -19.14 6.50
CA ARG A 257 7.55 -18.96 6.19
C ARG A 257 7.11 -17.55 6.60
N TYR A 258 6.15 -16.99 5.90
CA TYR A 258 5.57 -15.71 6.29
C TYR A 258 4.53 -15.92 7.38
N ILE A 259 4.74 -15.29 8.53
CA ILE A 259 3.77 -15.29 9.63
C ILE A 259 3.59 -13.89 10.21
N ARG A 260 2.53 -13.72 10.97
CA ARG A 260 2.19 -12.43 11.58
C ARG A 260 2.95 -12.24 12.89
N ALA A 261 3.83 -11.20 12.92
CA ALA A 261 4.53 -10.74 14.10
C ALA A 261 3.84 -9.50 14.67
N ARG A 262 3.33 -9.57 15.89
CA ARG A 262 2.74 -8.41 16.57
C ARG A 262 3.80 -7.54 17.21
N PHE A 263 3.53 -6.23 17.25
CA PHE A 263 4.37 -5.21 17.83
C PHE A 263 3.62 -4.44 18.92
N ASN A 264 4.32 -3.90 19.90
CA ASN A 264 3.74 -2.87 20.76
C ASN A 264 3.51 -1.59 19.93
N PHE A 265 2.60 -0.73 20.39
CA PHE A 265 2.15 0.46 19.61
C PHE A 265 3.32 1.35 19.17
N PHE A 266 4.31 1.60 20.03
CA PHE A 266 5.44 2.48 19.69
C PHE A 266 6.35 1.86 18.62
N SER A 267 6.69 0.57 18.75
CA SER A 267 7.44 -0.15 17.74
C SER A 267 6.66 -0.27 16.43
N ALA A 268 5.35 -0.51 16.50
CA ALA A 268 4.46 -0.54 15.34
C ALA A 268 4.41 0.81 14.64
N PHE A 269 4.36 1.92 15.39
CA PHE A 269 4.33 3.27 14.83
C PHE A 269 5.65 3.61 14.10
N GLY A 270 6.80 3.27 14.69
CA GLY A 270 8.10 3.45 14.04
C GLY A 270 8.19 2.68 12.71
N ARG A 271 7.78 1.41 12.71
CA ARG A 271 7.71 0.57 11.49
C ARG A 271 6.70 1.10 10.47
N ALA A 272 5.54 1.56 10.94
CA ALA A 272 4.50 2.12 10.06
C ALA A 272 5.01 3.32 9.27
N PHE A 273 5.81 4.16 9.89
CA PHE A 273 6.42 5.31 9.23
C PHE A 273 7.32 4.88 8.07
N GLY A 274 8.27 3.98 8.31
CA GLY A 274 9.13 3.41 7.25
C GLY A 274 8.32 2.70 6.17
N THR A 275 7.31 1.91 6.54
CA THR A 275 6.43 1.20 5.60
C THR A 275 5.63 2.16 4.72
N ALA A 276 5.10 3.26 5.28
CA ALA A 276 4.35 4.25 4.51
C ALA A 276 5.23 4.94 3.45
N PHE A 277 6.48 5.28 3.78
CA PHE A 277 7.42 5.84 2.81
C PHE A 277 7.83 4.83 1.73
N ARG A 278 8.01 3.56 2.08
CA ARG A 278 8.25 2.51 1.07
C ARG A 278 7.05 2.34 0.13
N MET A 279 5.82 2.39 0.64
CA MET A 279 4.61 2.39 -0.20
C MET A 279 4.61 3.56 -1.18
N VAL A 280 4.92 4.77 -0.73
CA VAL A 280 5.06 5.93 -1.61
C VAL A 280 6.11 5.70 -2.69
N GLY A 281 7.29 5.18 -2.32
CA GLY A 281 8.34 4.84 -3.27
C GLY A 281 7.90 3.79 -4.30
N MET A 282 7.20 2.73 -3.86
CA MET A 282 6.63 1.70 -4.73
C MET A 282 5.59 2.28 -5.70
N ILE A 283 4.67 3.10 -5.21
CA ILE A 283 3.64 3.74 -6.05
C ILE A 283 4.29 4.63 -7.11
N ILE A 284 5.30 5.43 -6.71
CA ILE A 284 6.04 6.28 -7.65
C ILE A 284 6.81 5.44 -8.68
N SER A 285 7.44 4.33 -8.26
CA SER A 285 8.17 3.44 -9.17
C SER A 285 7.26 2.76 -10.20
N VAL A 286 6.07 2.32 -9.78
CA VAL A 286 5.02 1.80 -10.67
C VAL A 286 4.59 2.88 -11.68
N PHE A 287 4.36 4.09 -11.21
CA PHE A 287 3.99 5.22 -12.07
C PHE A 287 5.08 5.55 -13.10
N ILE A 288 6.35 5.60 -12.68
CA ILE A 288 7.48 5.79 -13.59
C ILE A 288 7.60 4.61 -14.56
N GLY A 289 7.41 3.39 -14.07
CA GLY A 289 7.44 2.15 -14.85
C GLY A 289 6.47 2.14 -16.04
N LEU A 290 5.31 2.79 -15.89
CA LEU A 290 4.33 2.94 -16.99
C LEU A 290 4.89 3.73 -18.18
N PHE A 291 5.72 4.74 -17.93
CA PHE A 291 6.32 5.57 -18.99
C PHE A 291 7.62 4.97 -19.54
N THR A 292 8.30 4.14 -18.75
CA THR A 292 9.57 3.50 -19.14
C THR A 292 9.40 2.09 -19.70
N GLY A 293 8.16 1.57 -19.70
CA GLY A 293 7.85 0.21 -20.15
C GLY A 293 8.19 -0.88 -19.12
N GLY A 294 8.56 -0.49 -17.89
CA GLY A 294 8.86 -1.43 -16.81
C GLY A 294 7.63 -2.00 -16.10
N THR A 295 6.46 -1.36 -16.27
CA THR A 295 5.18 -1.81 -15.69
C THR A 295 4.15 -1.90 -16.81
N PRO A 296 3.60 -3.08 -17.12
CA PRO A 296 2.53 -3.21 -18.10
C PRO A 296 1.22 -2.61 -17.55
N ILE A 297 0.42 -2.02 -18.44
CA ILE A 297 -0.86 -1.39 -18.08
C ILE A 297 -1.83 -2.42 -17.47
N SER A 298 -1.74 -3.69 -17.88
CA SER A 298 -2.53 -4.79 -17.33
C SER A 298 -2.34 -5.01 -15.83
N ASP A 299 -1.22 -4.59 -15.26
CA ASP A 299 -0.92 -4.76 -13.83
C ASP A 299 -1.61 -3.69 -12.96
N LEU A 300 -2.08 -2.62 -13.59
CA LEU A 300 -2.85 -1.59 -12.89
C LEU A 300 -4.23 -2.09 -12.52
N GLY A 301 -4.80 -1.55 -11.46
CA GLY A 301 -6.20 -1.75 -11.06
C GLY A 301 -7.03 -0.50 -11.29
N GLY A 302 -8.14 -0.62 -12.00
CA GLY A 302 -9.14 0.43 -12.05
C GLY A 302 -10.12 0.38 -10.87
N PRO A 303 -11.13 1.25 -10.82
CA PRO A 303 -12.08 1.34 -9.70
C PRO A 303 -12.80 0.03 -9.38
N VAL A 304 -13.19 -0.74 -10.38
CA VAL A 304 -13.87 -2.03 -10.19
C VAL A 304 -12.92 -3.05 -9.56
N THR A 305 -11.67 -3.10 -10.05
CA THR A 305 -10.62 -3.94 -9.47
C THR A 305 -10.37 -3.59 -8.00
N VAL A 306 -10.27 -2.31 -7.65
CA VAL A 306 -10.05 -1.84 -6.27
C VAL A 306 -11.21 -2.24 -5.35
N ILE A 307 -12.47 -2.03 -5.79
CA ILE A 307 -13.66 -2.44 -5.03
C ILE A 307 -13.69 -3.96 -4.83
N SER A 308 -13.36 -4.73 -5.87
CA SER A 308 -13.28 -6.19 -5.79
C SER A 308 -12.22 -6.66 -4.79
N MET A 309 -11.01 -6.10 -4.86
CA MET A 309 -9.91 -6.44 -3.94
C MET A 309 -10.23 -6.11 -2.48
N LEU A 310 -10.81 -4.93 -2.22
CA LEU A 310 -11.27 -4.55 -0.88
C LEU A 310 -12.40 -5.47 -0.39
N GLY A 311 -13.36 -5.77 -1.25
CA GLY A 311 -14.48 -6.66 -0.93
C GLY A 311 -14.00 -8.06 -0.59
N GLN A 312 -13.11 -8.65 -1.36
CA GLN A 312 -12.49 -9.94 -1.09
C GLN A 312 -11.66 -9.90 0.20
N SER A 313 -10.88 -8.84 0.42
CA SER A 313 -10.10 -8.68 1.65
C SER A 313 -10.98 -8.66 2.89
N ALA A 314 -12.15 -8.03 2.81
CA ALA A 314 -13.11 -7.94 3.92
C ALA A 314 -13.69 -9.33 4.29
N THR A 315 -13.84 -10.22 3.31
CA THR A 315 -14.30 -11.60 3.56
C THR A 315 -13.23 -12.49 4.16
N LEU A 316 -11.95 -12.19 3.90
CA LEU A 316 -10.82 -12.95 4.45
C LEU A 316 -10.57 -12.62 5.92
N SER A 317 -10.32 -11.36 6.24
CA SER A 317 -10.14 -10.91 7.62
C SER A 317 -10.11 -9.38 7.71
N LEU A 318 -10.46 -8.84 8.87
CA LEU A 318 -10.33 -7.40 9.13
C LEU A 318 -8.87 -6.93 9.02
N GLY A 319 -7.91 -7.75 9.43
CA GLY A 319 -6.48 -7.44 9.26
C GLY A 319 -6.10 -7.28 7.80
N THR A 320 -6.52 -8.20 6.93
CA THR A 320 -6.27 -8.12 5.47
C THR A 320 -6.92 -6.88 4.87
N LEU A 321 -8.17 -6.59 5.26
CA LEU A 321 -8.84 -5.34 4.84
C LEU A 321 -8.03 -4.10 5.23
N MET A 322 -7.53 -4.04 6.47
CA MET A 322 -6.74 -2.88 6.94
C MET A 322 -5.46 -2.68 6.12
N TYR A 323 -4.78 -3.76 5.70
CA TYR A 323 -3.62 -3.65 4.82
C TYR A 323 -3.97 -3.00 3.47
N PHE A 324 -5.09 -3.39 2.85
CA PHE A 324 -5.52 -2.78 1.60
C PHE A 324 -6.01 -1.35 1.78
N VAL A 325 -6.70 -1.06 2.88
CA VAL A 325 -7.16 0.32 3.20
C VAL A 325 -5.96 1.27 3.33
N CYS A 326 -4.89 0.87 4.04
CA CYS A 326 -3.71 1.73 4.16
C CYS A 326 -2.96 1.90 2.83
N LEU A 327 -2.87 0.84 2.00
CA LEU A 327 -2.29 0.94 0.67
C LEU A 327 -3.06 1.93 -0.21
N ILE A 328 -4.39 1.86 -0.22
CA ILE A 328 -5.22 2.77 -1.01
C ILE A 328 -5.14 4.20 -0.45
N SER A 329 -5.08 4.37 0.87
CA SER A 329 -4.89 5.70 1.47
C SER A 329 -3.56 6.34 1.07
N ALA A 330 -2.46 5.56 1.09
CA ALA A 330 -1.16 6.00 0.59
C ALA A 330 -1.19 6.31 -0.92
N ASN A 331 -1.91 5.48 -1.69
CA ASN A 331 -2.10 5.69 -3.12
C ASN A 331 -2.84 7.00 -3.42
N LEU A 332 -3.94 7.26 -2.73
CA LEU A 332 -4.67 8.53 -2.83
C LEU A 332 -3.79 9.74 -2.45
N ALA A 333 -2.93 9.59 -1.43
CA ALA A 333 -2.00 10.65 -1.06
C ALA A 333 -1.01 10.98 -2.18
N VAL A 334 -0.45 9.96 -2.84
CA VAL A 334 0.51 10.16 -3.94
C VAL A 334 -0.18 10.66 -5.20
N PHE A 335 -1.24 9.99 -5.65
CA PHE A 335 -1.91 10.34 -6.90
C PHE A 335 -2.50 11.74 -6.88
N ASN A 336 -3.12 12.16 -5.76
CA ASN A 336 -3.67 13.50 -5.66
C ASN A 336 -2.60 14.62 -5.69
N LEU A 337 -1.32 14.30 -5.44
CA LEU A 337 -0.22 15.26 -5.59
C LEU A 337 0.43 15.24 -6.98
N LEU A 338 0.11 14.25 -7.82
CA LEU A 338 0.62 14.23 -9.20
C LEU A 338 0.01 15.38 -10.01
N PRO A 339 0.76 15.98 -10.95
CA PRO A 339 0.27 17.08 -11.80
C PRO A 339 -0.68 16.57 -12.89
N ILE A 340 -1.62 15.68 -12.52
CA ILE A 340 -2.63 15.13 -13.41
C ILE A 340 -3.85 16.05 -13.38
N PRO A 341 -4.32 16.58 -14.53
CA PRO A 341 -5.51 17.42 -14.56
C PRO A 341 -6.71 16.75 -13.86
N SER A 342 -7.51 17.52 -13.19
CA SER A 342 -8.62 17.14 -12.28
C SER A 342 -8.24 16.73 -10.87
N LEU A 343 -6.94 16.54 -10.55
CA LEU A 343 -6.47 16.25 -9.21
C LEU A 343 -5.87 17.52 -8.56
N ASP A 344 -5.73 17.53 -7.22
CA ASP A 344 -5.19 18.67 -6.46
C ASP A 344 -3.77 19.05 -6.88
N GLY A 345 -2.94 18.07 -7.27
CA GLY A 345 -1.59 18.31 -7.74
C GLY A 345 -1.52 19.19 -8.98
N SER A 346 -2.49 19.11 -9.88
CA SER A 346 -2.54 20.03 -11.02
C SER A 346 -2.97 21.44 -10.62
N ARG A 347 -3.93 21.58 -9.70
CA ARG A 347 -4.29 22.89 -9.11
C ARG A 347 -3.10 23.50 -8.35
N LEU A 348 -2.39 22.66 -7.60
CA LEU A 348 -1.16 23.07 -6.91
C LEU A 348 -0.10 23.57 -7.89
N LEU A 349 0.10 22.88 -9.02
CA LEU A 349 1.03 23.30 -10.06
C LEU A 349 0.65 24.69 -10.61
N PHE A 350 -0.64 24.93 -10.87
CA PHE A 350 -1.11 26.26 -11.33
C PHE A 350 -0.87 27.35 -10.28
N VAL A 351 -1.10 27.05 -9.00
CA VAL A 351 -0.80 27.98 -7.90
C VAL A 351 0.71 28.28 -7.80
N ILE A 352 1.57 27.29 -8.00
CA ILE A 352 3.03 27.47 -8.01
C ILE A 352 3.45 28.33 -9.20
N ILE A 353 2.91 28.07 -10.40
CA ILE A 353 3.18 28.87 -11.60
C ILE A 353 2.72 30.34 -11.39
N GLU A 354 1.54 30.54 -10.82
CA GLU A 354 1.04 31.86 -10.45
C GLU A 354 1.99 32.56 -9.48
N TRP A 355 2.45 31.85 -8.46
CA TRP A 355 3.37 32.39 -7.45
C TRP A 355 4.70 32.87 -8.08
N ILE A 356 5.27 32.09 -9.00
CA ILE A 356 6.51 32.40 -9.69
C ILE A 356 6.31 33.56 -10.68
N ARG A 357 5.19 33.57 -11.42
CA ARG A 357 4.90 34.61 -12.45
C ARG A 357 4.35 35.91 -11.88
N GLY A 358 3.83 35.88 -10.64
CA GLY A 358 3.13 37.03 -10.03
C GLY A 358 1.77 37.34 -10.68
N LYS A 359 1.25 36.50 -11.58
CA LYS A 359 -0.03 36.68 -12.27
C LYS A 359 -0.76 35.35 -12.41
N PRO A 360 -2.10 35.29 -12.14
CA PRO A 360 -2.87 34.08 -12.28
C PRO A 360 -2.93 33.60 -13.73
N ILE A 361 -3.13 32.30 -13.89
CA ILE A 361 -3.44 31.66 -15.16
C ILE A 361 -4.89 32.01 -15.53
N ASN A 362 -5.21 32.05 -16.81
CA ASN A 362 -6.57 32.29 -17.27
C ASN A 362 -7.49 31.13 -16.82
N ARG A 363 -8.46 31.44 -15.97
CA ARG A 363 -9.38 30.46 -15.38
C ARG A 363 -10.15 29.63 -16.40
N LYS A 364 -10.49 30.20 -17.56
CA LYS A 364 -11.14 29.42 -18.62
C LYS A 364 -10.22 28.32 -19.15
N ILE A 365 -8.91 28.65 -19.31
CA ILE A 365 -7.92 27.66 -19.75
C ILE A 365 -7.73 26.59 -18.68
N GLU A 366 -7.61 27.00 -17.42
CA GLU A 366 -7.51 26.07 -16.27
C GLU A 366 -8.73 25.14 -16.21
N GLY A 367 -9.96 25.68 -16.31
CA GLY A 367 -11.20 24.89 -16.34
C GLY A 367 -11.26 23.91 -17.51
N TYR A 368 -10.82 24.30 -18.70
CA TYR A 368 -10.76 23.37 -19.85
C TYR A 368 -9.75 22.25 -19.63
N ILE A 369 -8.56 22.55 -19.07
CA ILE A 369 -7.53 21.55 -18.77
C ILE A 369 -8.08 20.54 -17.75
N HIS A 370 -8.74 20.99 -16.68
CA HIS A 370 -9.33 20.13 -15.69
C HIS A 370 -10.47 19.28 -16.27
N PHE A 371 -11.34 19.84 -17.10
CA PHE A 371 -12.44 19.13 -17.72
C PHE A 371 -11.96 18.01 -18.67
N VAL A 372 -11.00 18.33 -19.55
CA VAL A 372 -10.40 17.34 -20.46
C VAL A 372 -9.67 16.27 -19.69
N GLY A 373 -8.93 16.66 -18.63
CA GLY A 373 -8.24 15.74 -17.76
C GLY A 373 -9.18 14.79 -17.01
N LEU A 374 -10.32 15.29 -16.55
CA LEU A 374 -11.35 14.47 -15.91
C LEU A 374 -11.85 13.36 -16.84
N ILE A 375 -12.18 13.75 -18.09
CA ILE A 375 -12.62 12.78 -19.12
C ILE A 375 -11.51 11.74 -19.36
N PHE A 376 -10.25 12.19 -19.48
CA PHE A 376 -9.11 11.30 -19.71
C PHE A 376 -8.93 10.30 -18.55
N VAL A 377 -8.94 10.78 -17.29
CA VAL A 377 -8.79 9.92 -16.11
C VAL A 377 -9.91 8.87 -16.02
N PHE A 378 -11.18 9.26 -16.27
CA PHE A 378 -12.29 8.32 -16.30
C PHE A 378 -12.18 7.30 -17.44
N ALA A 379 -11.85 7.75 -18.65
CA ALA A 379 -11.65 6.85 -19.79
C ALA A 379 -10.51 5.87 -19.54
N PHE A 380 -9.39 6.33 -18.99
CA PHE A 380 -8.24 5.49 -18.62
C PHE A 380 -8.60 4.47 -17.54
N ALA A 381 -9.32 4.89 -16.48
CA ALA A 381 -9.76 4.01 -15.41
C ALA A 381 -10.68 2.87 -15.94
N ILE A 382 -11.60 3.20 -16.82
CA ILE A 382 -12.47 2.20 -17.49
C ILE A 382 -11.63 1.27 -18.39
N LEU A 383 -10.71 1.81 -19.16
CA LEU A 383 -9.83 1.02 -20.03
C LEU A 383 -9.02 -0.02 -19.23
N VAL A 384 -8.45 0.40 -18.10
CA VAL A 384 -7.66 -0.49 -17.21
C VAL A 384 -8.52 -1.64 -16.69
N ASP A 385 -9.76 -1.36 -16.24
CA ASP A 385 -10.66 -2.42 -15.78
C ASP A 385 -11.07 -3.36 -16.92
N LEU A 386 -11.30 -2.84 -18.14
CA LEU A 386 -11.64 -3.66 -19.30
C LEU A 386 -10.50 -4.60 -19.71
N LEU A 387 -9.24 -4.15 -19.66
CA LEU A 387 -8.07 -4.98 -19.97
C LEU A 387 -7.87 -6.16 -19.01
N LYS A 388 -8.54 -6.16 -17.85
CA LYS A 388 -8.53 -7.28 -16.91
C LYS A 388 -9.65 -8.29 -17.11
N VAL A 389 -10.69 -7.90 -17.85
CA VAL A 389 -11.84 -8.77 -18.14
C VAL A 389 -11.61 -9.58 -19.42
N PHE A 390 -10.80 -9.07 -20.33
CA PHE A 390 -10.41 -9.71 -21.59
C PHE A 390 -8.94 -10.09 -21.60
#